data_4acd03bf5224260b163aab1d970d8861
#
_entry.id   4acd03bf5224260b163aab1d970d8861
#
_cell.length_a   1.000
_cell.length_b   1.000
_cell.length_c   1.000
_cell.angle_alpha   90.00
_cell.angle_beta   90.00
_cell.angle_gamma   90.00
#
_symmetry.space_group_name_H-M   'P 1'
#
loop_
_entity.id
_entity.type
_entity.pdbx_description
1 polymer ?
#
loop_
_entity_poly.entity_id
_entity_poly.type
_entity_poly.pdbx_seq_one_letter_code
_entity_poly.pdbx_strand_id
1 'polypeptide(L)'
;MHHIFVSPSGVRSIWLRNDLASSKQRLAAMEKLVAEQGILLTDSQVAALERKQDDDLAHGEIETAHPGYLGSQDTFYVGTIKGVGRIYQQTFVDTYSKVAMAKLYTTKTPITGADLLNDRVLPFFAEHGMGVIRMLTDRGTEYCGKPETHDYQLYLALNDIEHTKTKARHPQTNGICERFHKTILQEFYQVAFRRKLYLSLEELQTDLDAWLAYYNNERTHQGKMCCGRTPLQTLIAGKEAWNEKVTNLNLI
;
A
#
# COMPACT_ATOMS: atom_id res chain seq x y z
N MET A 1 -8.13 -2.47 -49.52
CA MET A 1 -7.18 -2.57 -48.38
C MET A 1 -5.96 -3.32 -48.89
N HIS A 2 -4.78 -2.72 -48.86
CA HIS A 2 -3.53 -3.40 -49.21
C HIS A 2 -3.07 -4.22 -48.03
N HIS A 3 -3.02 -5.53 -48.16
CA HIS A 3 -2.44 -6.43 -47.16
C HIS A 3 -0.89 -6.29 -47.21
N ILE A 4 -0.33 -5.49 -46.27
CA ILE A 4 1.11 -5.36 -46.12
C ILE A 4 1.57 -6.41 -45.12
N PHE A 5 2.39 -7.36 -45.59
CA PHE A 5 2.98 -8.36 -44.76
C PHE A 5 4.37 -7.90 -44.27
N VAL A 6 4.53 -7.74 -42.95
CA VAL A 6 5.79 -7.31 -42.35
C VAL A 6 6.29 -8.40 -41.42
N SER A 7 7.55 -8.79 -41.55
CA SER A 7 8.18 -9.79 -40.67
C SER A 7 8.34 -9.24 -39.24
N PRO A 8 8.42 -10.09 -38.19
CA PRO A 8 8.67 -9.64 -36.82
C PRO A 8 9.93 -8.78 -36.67
N SER A 9 10.99 -9.10 -37.43
CA SER A 9 12.23 -8.29 -37.47
C SER A 9 12.01 -6.93 -38.15
N GLY A 10 11.19 -6.87 -39.19
CA GLY A 10 10.78 -5.64 -39.83
C GLY A 10 9.99 -4.72 -38.87
N VAL A 11 9.02 -5.27 -38.13
CA VAL A 11 8.28 -4.54 -37.11
C VAL A 11 9.24 -3.98 -36.03
N ARG A 12 10.17 -4.80 -35.55
CA ARG A 12 11.19 -4.37 -34.56
C ARG A 12 12.04 -3.22 -35.10
N SER A 13 12.45 -3.28 -36.37
CA SER A 13 13.23 -2.22 -37.01
C SER A 13 12.46 -0.91 -37.14
N ILE A 14 11.15 -0.97 -37.38
CA ILE A 14 10.27 0.20 -37.38
C ILE A 14 10.17 0.81 -35.98
N TRP A 15 9.97 -0.01 -34.96
CA TRP A 15 9.91 0.44 -33.58
C TRP A 15 11.19 1.11 -33.12
N LEU A 16 12.36 0.57 -33.47
CA LEU A 16 13.66 1.17 -33.13
C LEU A 16 13.84 2.54 -33.77
N ARG A 17 13.42 2.72 -35.03
CA ARG A 17 13.53 3.98 -35.76
C ARG A 17 12.57 5.07 -35.26
N ASN A 18 11.51 4.71 -34.55
CA ASN A 18 10.51 5.63 -34.02
C ASN A 18 10.52 5.72 -32.49
N ASP A 19 11.61 5.32 -31.83
CA ASP A 19 11.77 5.32 -30.37
C ASP A 19 10.68 4.53 -29.62
N LEU A 20 10.19 3.44 -30.25
CA LEU A 20 9.16 2.54 -29.72
C LEU A 20 9.70 1.16 -29.34
N ALA A 21 11.01 1.07 -29.06
CA ALA A 21 11.69 -0.20 -28.84
C ALA A 21 11.16 -0.98 -27.64
N SER A 22 10.85 -0.30 -26.55
CA SER A 22 10.31 -0.92 -25.32
C SER A 22 8.79 -0.87 -25.27
N SER A 23 8.18 -1.78 -24.50
CA SER A 23 6.74 -1.77 -24.24
C SER A 23 6.30 -0.44 -23.60
N LYS A 24 7.12 0.09 -22.68
CA LYS A 24 6.87 1.36 -21.99
C LYS A 24 6.78 2.54 -22.97
N GLN A 25 7.70 2.61 -23.94
CA GLN A 25 7.68 3.66 -24.98
C GLN A 25 6.46 3.56 -25.88
N ARG A 26 6.06 2.35 -26.25
CA ARG A 26 4.84 2.13 -27.07
C ARG A 26 3.55 2.53 -26.33
N LEU A 27 3.45 2.21 -25.04
CA LEU A 27 2.30 2.63 -24.23
C LEU A 27 2.25 4.14 -24.04
N ALA A 28 3.39 4.80 -23.78
CA ALA A 28 3.44 6.26 -23.67
C ALA A 28 3.05 6.97 -24.98
N ALA A 29 3.48 6.45 -26.13
CA ALA A 29 3.08 6.97 -27.43
C ALA A 29 1.57 6.78 -27.69
N MET A 30 0.99 5.66 -27.23
CA MET A 30 -0.44 5.39 -27.34
C MET A 30 -1.26 6.32 -26.44
N GLU A 31 -0.86 6.56 -25.19
CA GLU A 31 -1.49 7.54 -24.30
C GLU A 31 -1.53 8.94 -24.91
N LYS A 32 -0.42 9.37 -25.49
CA LYS A 32 -0.32 10.66 -26.17
C LYS A 32 -1.30 10.77 -27.36
N LEU A 33 -1.38 9.72 -28.19
CA LEU A 33 -2.31 9.66 -29.32
C LEU A 33 -3.77 9.68 -28.88
N VAL A 34 -4.12 8.98 -27.79
CA VAL A 34 -5.48 8.99 -27.21
C VAL A 34 -5.85 10.37 -26.71
N ALA A 35 -4.93 11.06 -26.01
CA ALA A 35 -5.15 12.42 -25.51
C ALA A 35 -5.28 13.45 -26.65
N GLU A 36 -4.52 13.30 -27.75
CA GLU A 36 -4.52 14.25 -28.87
C GLU A 36 -5.67 14.00 -29.89
N GLN A 37 -6.07 12.76 -30.12
CA GLN A 37 -6.94 12.39 -31.24
C GLN A 37 -8.26 11.68 -30.84
N GLY A 38 -8.49 11.41 -29.54
CA GLY A 38 -9.70 10.76 -29.06
C GLY A 38 -9.95 9.36 -29.64
N ILE A 39 -8.88 8.59 -29.86
CA ILE A 39 -8.95 7.27 -30.49
C ILE A 39 -9.65 6.27 -29.56
N LEU A 40 -10.61 5.49 -30.09
CA LEU A 40 -11.23 4.38 -29.36
C LEU A 40 -10.19 3.27 -29.14
N LEU A 41 -9.98 2.92 -27.88
CA LEU A 41 -9.09 1.83 -27.48
C LEU A 41 -9.85 0.49 -27.48
N THR A 42 -9.13 -0.58 -27.77
CA THR A 42 -9.63 -1.94 -27.54
C THR A 42 -9.52 -2.29 -26.06
N ASP A 43 -10.36 -3.22 -25.57
CA ASP A 43 -10.32 -3.66 -24.15
C ASP A 43 -8.92 -4.13 -23.71
N SER A 44 -8.17 -4.77 -24.59
CA SER A 44 -6.79 -5.18 -24.32
C SER A 44 -5.81 -4.00 -24.20
N GLN A 45 -6.05 -2.89 -24.89
CA GLN A 45 -5.26 -1.67 -24.80
C GLN A 45 -5.61 -0.89 -23.55
N VAL A 46 -6.89 -0.81 -23.17
CA VAL A 46 -7.35 -0.23 -21.91
C VAL A 46 -6.70 -0.98 -20.75
N ALA A 47 -6.82 -2.31 -20.72
CA ALA A 47 -6.19 -3.15 -19.69
C ALA A 47 -4.66 -3.03 -19.65
N ALA A 48 -4.00 -2.72 -20.76
CA ALA A 48 -2.55 -2.48 -20.79
C ALA A 48 -2.18 -1.09 -20.23
N LEU A 49 -3.01 -0.08 -20.46
CA LEU A 49 -2.83 1.27 -19.90
C LEU A 49 -3.10 1.28 -18.39
N GLU A 50 -4.17 0.62 -17.94
CA GLU A 50 -4.48 0.46 -16.51
C GLU A 50 -3.34 -0.26 -15.79
N ARG A 51 -2.82 -1.37 -16.33
CA ARG A 51 -1.64 -2.05 -15.77
C ARG A 51 -0.41 -1.15 -15.74
N LYS A 52 -0.23 -0.26 -16.73
CA LYS A 52 0.89 0.69 -16.73
C LYS A 52 0.71 1.75 -15.65
N GLN A 53 -0.51 2.28 -15.47
CA GLN A 53 -0.81 3.24 -14.39
C GLN A 53 -0.56 2.60 -13.02
N ASP A 54 -1.05 1.38 -12.79
CA ASP A 54 -0.74 0.59 -11.59
C ASP A 54 0.77 0.38 -11.42
N ASP A 55 1.47 0.14 -12.51
CA ASP A 55 2.91 -0.06 -12.55
C ASP A 55 3.71 1.21 -12.29
N ASP A 56 3.32 2.35 -12.80
CA ASP A 56 3.98 3.64 -12.58
C ASP A 56 3.70 4.18 -11.16
N LEU A 57 2.50 3.93 -10.62
CA LEU A 57 2.17 4.15 -9.20
C LEU A 57 3.04 3.30 -8.27
N ALA A 58 3.42 2.09 -8.69
CA ALA A 58 4.28 1.20 -7.94
C ALA A 58 5.79 1.49 -8.11
N HIS A 59 6.21 2.32 -9.08
CA HIS A 59 7.64 2.62 -9.40
C HIS A 59 8.09 4.01 -9.02
N GLY A 60 7.16 4.97 -8.85
CA GLY A 60 7.51 6.28 -8.33
C GLY A 60 7.93 6.18 -6.86
N GLU A 61 8.77 7.08 -6.37
CA GLU A 61 8.66 7.46 -4.97
C GLU A 61 7.19 7.74 -4.76
N ILE A 62 6.52 6.94 -3.92
CA ILE A 62 5.09 7.05 -3.69
C ILE A 62 4.85 8.47 -3.21
N GLU A 63 4.47 9.36 -4.13
CA GLU A 63 4.13 10.73 -3.79
C GLU A 63 2.83 10.68 -2.99
N THR A 64 3.00 10.80 -1.71
CA THR A 64 1.90 10.82 -0.76
C THR A 64 1.46 12.25 -0.61
N ALA A 65 0.34 12.58 -1.22
CA ALA A 65 -0.14 13.95 -1.31
C ALA A 65 -0.57 14.53 0.04
N HIS A 66 -1.08 13.69 0.94
CA HIS A 66 -1.61 14.03 2.27
C HIS A 66 -1.75 12.76 3.13
N PRO A 67 -1.97 12.87 4.45
CA PRO A 67 -2.31 11.71 5.28
C PRO A 67 -3.55 10.99 4.75
N GLY A 68 -3.58 9.66 4.85
CA GLY A 68 -4.69 8.85 4.36
C GLY A 68 -4.77 8.70 2.83
N TYR A 69 -3.90 9.37 2.05
CA TYR A 69 -3.88 9.20 0.59
C TYR A 69 -3.56 7.76 0.19
N LEU A 70 -2.56 7.17 0.83
CA LEU A 70 -2.14 5.81 0.59
C LEU A 70 -1.70 5.16 1.90
N GLY A 71 -2.39 4.11 2.31
CA GLY A 71 -1.96 3.20 3.37
C GLY A 71 -1.20 2.02 2.78
N SER A 72 -0.11 1.62 3.40
CA SER A 72 0.62 0.40 3.07
C SER A 72 0.29 -0.66 4.10
N GLN A 73 -0.14 -1.86 3.66
CA GLN A 73 -0.47 -2.98 4.54
C GLN A 73 0.33 -4.23 4.16
N ASP A 74 0.78 -4.95 5.18
CA ASP A 74 1.56 -6.17 5.02
C ASP A 74 1.45 -7.08 6.25
N THR A 75 1.70 -8.38 6.06
CA THR A 75 1.71 -9.39 7.11
C THR A 75 3.14 -9.74 7.50
N PHE A 76 3.48 -9.57 8.77
CA PHE A 76 4.77 -9.94 9.34
C PHE A 76 4.65 -11.21 10.20
N TYR A 77 5.48 -12.22 9.94
CA TYR A 77 5.59 -13.38 10.81
C TYR A 77 6.47 -13.06 12.03
N VAL A 78 5.87 -13.03 13.20
CA VAL A 78 6.56 -12.68 14.46
C VAL A 78 7.35 -13.85 15.01
N GLY A 79 6.78 -15.05 14.99
CA GLY A 79 7.37 -16.24 15.57
C GLY A 79 6.33 -17.24 16.06
N THR A 80 6.73 -18.12 16.98
CA THR A 80 5.85 -19.11 17.59
C THR A 80 5.94 -19.01 19.11
N ILE A 81 4.79 -18.87 19.77
CA ILE A 81 4.67 -18.88 21.23
C ILE A 81 4.19 -20.28 21.66
N LYS A 82 4.90 -20.89 22.62
CA LYS A 82 4.54 -22.22 23.15
C LYS A 82 3.13 -22.14 23.76
N GLY A 83 2.24 -23.03 23.33
CA GLY A 83 0.86 -23.09 23.80
C GLY A 83 -0.13 -22.21 23.04
N VAL A 84 0.34 -21.22 22.27
CA VAL A 84 -0.48 -20.33 21.44
C VAL A 84 -0.36 -20.71 19.95
N GLY A 85 0.85 -21.01 19.49
CA GLY A 85 1.11 -21.35 18.10
C GLY A 85 1.84 -20.23 17.33
N ARG A 86 1.69 -20.21 16.02
CA ARG A 86 2.28 -19.18 15.15
C ARG A 86 1.60 -17.85 15.34
N ILE A 87 2.39 -16.78 15.40
CA ILE A 87 1.91 -15.41 15.55
C ILE A 87 2.22 -14.62 14.28
N TYR A 88 1.21 -14.01 13.74
CA TYR A 88 1.27 -13.10 12.60
C TYR A 88 0.85 -11.70 13.05
N GLN A 89 1.56 -10.69 12.58
CA GLN A 89 1.21 -9.30 12.76
C GLN A 89 0.64 -8.76 11.46
N GLN A 90 -0.59 -8.31 11.45
CA GLN A 90 -1.08 -7.41 10.42
C GLN A 90 -0.58 -6.01 10.72
N THR A 91 -0.02 -5.35 9.72
CA THR A 91 0.61 -4.03 9.85
C THR A 91 -0.01 -3.08 8.86
N PHE A 92 -0.36 -1.89 9.30
CA PHE A 92 -0.71 -0.74 8.47
C PHE A 92 0.28 0.39 8.74
N VAL A 93 0.73 1.08 7.68
CA VAL A 93 1.54 2.30 7.79
C VAL A 93 1.01 3.34 6.81
N ASP A 94 0.63 4.51 7.31
CA ASP A 94 0.32 5.65 6.44
C ASP A 94 1.59 6.15 5.75
N THR A 95 1.55 6.22 4.43
CA THR A 95 2.75 6.52 3.65
C THR A 95 3.19 7.98 3.77
N TYR A 96 2.30 8.90 4.14
CA TYR A 96 2.60 10.30 4.39
C TYR A 96 3.20 10.51 5.78
N SER A 97 2.42 10.26 6.82
CA SER A 97 2.75 10.59 8.20
C SER A 97 3.66 9.57 8.88
N LYS A 98 3.73 8.34 8.36
CA LYS A 98 4.36 7.17 8.99
C LYS A 98 3.64 6.70 10.26
N VAL A 99 2.42 7.16 10.53
CA VAL A 99 1.56 6.54 11.55
C VAL A 99 1.43 5.06 11.25
N ALA A 100 1.69 4.24 12.26
CA ALA A 100 1.66 2.79 12.14
C ALA A 100 0.68 2.17 13.13
N MET A 101 0.00 1.14 12.67
CA MET A 101 -0.91 0.31 13.47
C MET A 101 -0.61 -1.15 13.21
N ALA A 102 -0.74 -1.97 14.24
CA ALA A 102 -0.53 -3.39 14.13
C ALA A 102 -1.44 -4.16 15.07
N LYS A 103 -1.89 -5.33 14.62
CA LYS A 103 -2.69 -6.26 15.43
C LYS A 103 -2.19 -7.69 15.20
N LEU A 104 -2.17 -8.47 16.28
CA LEU A 104 -1.64 -9.84 16.30
C LEU A 104 -2.76 -10.87 16.07
N TYR A 105 -2.41 -11.92 15.33
CA TYR A 105 -3.31 -13.03 15.02
C TYR A 105 -2.58 -14.36 15.06
N THR A 106 -3.31 -15.42 15.28
CA THR A 106 -2.79 -16.80 15.16
C THR A 106 -2.93 -17.36 13.76
N THR A 107 -3.65 -16.66 12.88
CA THR A 107 -3.87 -17.03 11.48
C THR A 107 -3.57 -15.88 10.55
N LYS A 108 -3.33 -16.20 9.27
CA LYS A 108 -3.11 -15.25 8.19
C LYS A 108 -4.19 -15.48 7.13
N THR A 109 -5.24 -14.68 7.15
CA THR A 109 -6.43 -14.80 6.30
C THR A 109 -6.88 -13.44 5.77
N PRO A 110 -7.72 -13.36 4.72
CA PRO A 110 -8.32 -12.12 4.26
C PRO A 110 -9.08 -11.37 5.36
N ILE A 111 -9.75 -12.11 6.24
CA ILE A 111 -10.51 -11.54 7.37
C ILE A 111 -9.57 -10.82 8.33
N THR A 112 -8.38 -11.38 8.66
CA THR A 112 -7.44 -10.72 9.57
C THR A 112 -6.86 -9.43 8.98
N GLY A 113 -6.72 -9.36 7.67
CA GLY A 113 -6.34 -8.12 6.97
C GLY A 113 -7.41 -7.04 7.06
N ALA A 114 -8.67 -7.40 6.82
CA ALA A 114 -9.82 -6.50 6.93
C ALA A 114 -10.09 -6.07 8.37
N ASP A 115 -9.92 -6.98 9.34
CA ASP A 115 -10.14 -6.72 10.76
C ASP A 115 -9.19 -5.62 11.30
N LEU A 116 -7.91 -5.60 10.92
CA LEU A 116 -7.01 -4.51 11.29
C LEU A 116 -7.54 -3.14 10.80
N LEU A 117 -8.05 -3.08 9.57
CA LEU A 117 -8.59 -1.84 9.01
C LEU A 117 -9.84 -1.40 9.77
N ASN A 118 -10.77 -2.34 9.99
CA ASN A 118 -12.05 -2.08 10.66
C ASN A 118 -11.89 -1.70 12.13
N ASP A 119 -11.01 -2.40 12.86
CA ASP A 119 -10.86 -2.24 14.30
C ASP A 119 -9.99 -1.04 14.70
N ARG A 120 -8.97 -0.73 13.90
CA ARG A 120 -7.95 0.26 14.27
C ARG A 120 -7.78 1.40 13.29
N VAL A 121 -7.67 1.10 12.00
CA VAL A 121 -7.24 2.10 11.02
C VAL A 121 -8.35 3.08 10.71
N LEU A 122 -9.51 2.60 10.25
CA LEU A 122 -10.60 3.47 9.84
C LEU A 122 -11.15 4.30 11.00
N PRO A 123 -11.38 3.73 12.22
CA PRO A 123 -11.79 4.53 13.37
C PRO A 123 -10.79 5.65 13.73
N PHE A 124 -9.49 5.35 13.70
CA PHE A 124 -8.45 6.35 13.99
C PHE A 124 -8.46 7.51 12.99
N PHE A 125 -8.53 7.22 11.69
CA PHE A 125 -8.58 8.28 10.68
C PHE A 125 -9.88 9.08 10.78
N ALA A 126 -11.02 8.44 11.06
CA ALA A 126 -12.31 9.10 11.28
C ALA A 126 -12.29 10.02 12.50
N GLU A 127 -11.68 9.61 13.62
CA GLU A 127 -11.50 10.44 14.82
C GLU A 127 -10.71 11.72 14.50
N HIS A 128 -9.74 11.64 13.59
CA HIS A 128 -8.97 12.81 13.15
C HIS A 128 -9.67 13.60 12.02
N GLY A 129 -10.89 13.20 11.62
CA GLY A 129 -11.67 13.83 10.56
C GLY A 129 -11.06 13.64 9.17
N MET A 130 -10.44 12.51 8.93
CA MET A 130 -9.83 12.11 7.67
C MET A 130 -10.28 10.71 7.26
N GLY A 131 -10.08 10.33 5.99
CA GLY A 131 -10.31 8.98 5.49
C GLY A 131 -9.05 8.38 4.87
N VAL A 132 -9.08 7.08 4.64
CA VAL A 132 -8.08 6.36 3.84
C VAL A 132 -8.63 6.16 2.44
N ILE A 133 -7.94 6.67 1.42
CA ILE A 133 -8.43 6.65 0.03
C ILE A 133 -7.96 5.38 -0.69
N ARG A 134 -6.71 4.95 -0.44
CA ARG A 134 -6.07 3.88 -1.19
C ARG A 134 -5.24 2.97 -0.27
N MET A 135 -5.25 1.67 -0.56
CA MET A 135 -4.44 0.68 0.13
C MET A 135 -3.46 0.01 -0.82
N LEU A 136 -2.19 -0.01 -0.43
CA LEU A 136 -1.12 -0.74 -1.10
C LEU A 136 -0.83 -2.03 -0.33
N THR A 137 -0.93 -3.17 -1.00
CA THR A 137 -0.57 -4.48 -0.44
C THR A 137 0.34 -5.25 -1.39
N ASP A 138 0.95 -6.32 -0.90
CA ASP A 138 1.52 -7.33 -1.77
C ASP A 138 0.41 -8.16 -2.46
N ARG A 139 0.81 -9.23 -3.16
CA ARG A 139 -0.11 -10.16 -3.82
C ARG A 139 -0.36 -11.42 -2.99
N GLY A 140 -0.15 -11.37 -1.69
CA GLY A 140 -0.45 -12.46 -0.79
C GLY A 140 -1.93 -12.87 -0.85
N THR A 141 -2.21 -14.14 -0.57
CA THR A 141 -3.58 -14.68 -0.60
C THR A 141 -4.49 -14.07 0.46
N GLU A 142 -3.94 -13.41 1.46
CA GLU A 142 -4.67 -12.63 2.46
C GLU A 142 -5.19 -11.29 1.91
N TYR A 143 -4.62 -10.78 0.81
CA TYR A 143 -5.01 -9.51 0.21
C TYR A 143 -5.59 -9.67 -1.19
N CYS A 144 -5.25 -10.76 -1.88
CA CYS A 144 -5.59 -10.94 -3.28
C CYS A 144 -6.18 -12.30 -3.57
N GLY A 145 -7.34 -12.31 -4.23
CA GLY A 145 -8.05 -13.50 -4.70
C GLY A 145 -8.99 -13.14 -5.86
N LYS A 146 -10.09 -13.87 -5.97
CA LYS A 146 -11.18 -13.53 -6.90
C LYS A 146 -11.94 -12.33 -6.32
N PRO A 147 -11.99 -11.17 -7.00
CA PRO A 147 -12.57 -9.95 -6.42
C PRO A 147 -13.99 -10.12 -5.89
N GLU A 148 -14.80 -10.96 -6.56
CA GLU A 148 -16.22 -11.16 -6.23
C GLU A 148 -16.44 -11.95 -4.94
N THR A 149 -15.42 -12.63 -4.42
CA THR A 149 -15.54 -13.54 -3.26
C THR A 149 -14.43 -13.38 -2.23
N HIS A 150 -13.51 -12.45 -2.43
CA HIS A 150 -12.37 -12.27 -1.54
C HIS A 150 -12.67 -11.25 -0.45
N ASP A 151 -12.80 -11.68 0.79
CA ASP A 151 -13.27 -10.86 1.93
C ASP A 151 -12.55 -9.53 2.08
N TYR A 152 -11.21 -9.51 1.95
CA TYR A 152 -10.43 -8.28 2.05
C TYR A 152 -10.77 -7.28 0.93
N GLN A 153 -10.84 -7.76 -0.33
CA GLN A 153 -11.13 -6.90 -1.47
C GLN A 153 -12.57 -6.39 -1.44
N LEU A 154 -13.53 -7.24 -1.02
CA LEU A 154 -14.91 -6.83 -0.79
C LEU A 154 -15.01 -5.78 0.32
N TYR A 155 -14.26 -5.95 1.41
CA TYR A 155 -14.21 -4.98 2.50
C TYR A 155 -13.71 -3.61 2.03
N LEU A 156 -12.63 -3.57 1.24
CA LEU A 156 -12.13 -2.31 0.67
C LEU A 156 -13.17 -1.65 -0.25
N ALA A 157 -13.81 -2.43 -1.13
CA ALA A 157 -14.84 -1.94 -2.05
C ALA A 157 -16.05 -1.37 -1.30
N LEU A 158 -16.49 -2.01 -0.20
CA LEU A 158 -17.59 -1.52 0.64
C LEU A 158 -17.29 -0.21 1.36
N ASN A 159 -16.01 0.09 1.58
CA ASN A 159 -15.55 1.33 2.23
C ASN A 159 -15.01 2.37 1.22
N ASP A 160 -15.23 2.19 -0.07
CA ASP A 160 -14.76 3.06 -1.15
C ASP A 160 -13.23 3.28 -1.13
N ILE A 161 -12.48 2.25 -0.73
CA ILE A 161 -11.02 2.28 -0.66
C ILE A 161 -10.44 1.58 -1.90
N GLU A 162 -9.65 2.30 -2.68
CA GLU A 162 -8.96 1.76 -3.86
C GLU A 162 -7.87 0.76 -3.45
N HIS A 163 -7.82 -0.39 -4.12
CA HIS A 163 -6.82 -1.41 -3.86
C HIS A 163 -5.70 -1.42 -4.90
N THR A 164 -4.52 -0.96 -4.52
CA THR A 164 -3.30 -1.00 -5.33
C THR A 164 -2.43 -2.18 -4.90
N LYS A 165 -1.88 -2.90 -5.86
CA LYS A 165 -1.07 -4.11 -5.61
C LYS A 165 0.37 -3.89 -6.05
N THR A 166 1.33 -4.37 -5.24
CA THR A 166 2.75 -4.33 -5.63
C THR A 166 3.01 -5.20 -6.86
N LYS A 167 4.05 -4.86 -7.64
CA LYS A 167 4.48 -5.69 -8.78
C LYS A 167 4.92 -7.07 -8.34
N ALA A 168 4.52 -8.07 -9.14
CA ALA A 168 5.07 -9.42 -9.01
C ALA A 168 6.60 -9.37 -9.22
N ARG A 169 7.36 -9.93 -8.26
CA ARG A 169 8.84 -10.03 -8.28
C ARG A 169 9.62 -8.71 -8.08
N HIS A 170 8.97 -7.64 -7.60
CA HIS A 170 9.65 -6.40 -7.19
C HIS A 170 9.33 -6.09 -5.72
N PRO A 171 10.07 -6.67 -4.75
CA PRO A 171 9.81 -6.49 -3.31
C PRO A 171 9.97 -5.02 -2.85
N GLN A 172 10.68 -4.19 -3.61
CA GLN A 172 10.93 -2.79 -3.24
C GLN A 172 9.69 -1.90 -3.17
N THR A 173 8.55 -2.35 -3.72
CA THR A 173 7.32 -1.56 -3.78
C THR A 173 6.57 -1.48 -2.44
N ASN A 174 6.84 -2.37 -1.46
CA ASN A 174 6.30 -2.29 -0.09
C ASN A 174 7.36 -1.86 0.95
N GLY A 175 8.38 -1.13 0.50
CA GLY A 175 9.52 -0.72 1.33
C GLY A 175 9.18 0.09 2.59
N ILE A 176 7.96 0.63 2.68
CA ILE A 176 7.47 1.34 3.88
C ILE A 176 7.15 0.35 4.99
N CYS A 177 6.32 -0.67 4.73
CA CYS A 177 6.05 -1.74 5.69
C CYS A 177 7.31 -2.54 6.03
N GLU A 178 8.15 -2.88 5.04
CA GLU A 178 9.40 -3.57 5.28
C GLU A 178 10.34 -2.80 6.24
N ARG A 179 10.44 -1.49 6.05
CA ARG A 179 11.22 -0.62 6.95
C ARG A 179 10.62 -0.57 8.35
N PHE A 180 9.30 -0.50 8.45
CA PHE A 180 8.61 -0.56 9.73
C PHE A 180 8.83 -1.93 10.40
N HIS A 181 8.73 -3.04 9.65
CA HIS A 181 9.00 -4.39 10.18
C HIS A 181 10.42 -4.55 10.72
N LYS A 182 11.42 -3.94 10.06
CA LYS A 182 12.80 -3.90 10.60
C LYS A 182 12.86 -3.12 11.91
N THR A 183 12.20 -1.98 11.97
CA THR A 183 12.15 -1.13 13.17
C THR A 183 11.50 -1.87 14.35
N ILE A 184 10.29 -2.41 14.16
CA ILE A 184 9.56 -3.11 15.23
C ILE A 184 10.27 -4.39 15.67
N LEU A 185 10.91 -5.09 14.74
CA LEU A 185 11.72 -6.26 15.08
C LEU A 185 12.87 -5.90 16.02
N GLN A 186 13.61 -4.83 15.73
CA GLN A 186 14.77 -4.41 16.47
C GLN A 186 14.42 -3.69 17.79
N GLU A 187 13.46 -2.78 17.74
CA GLU A 187 13.14 -1.89 18.86
C GLU A 187 12.11 -2.50 19.82
N PHE A 188 11.26 -3.40 19.37
CA PHE A 188 10.24 -4.03 20.19
C PHE A 188 10.48 -5.54 20.38
N TYR A 189 10.33 -6.36 19.35
CA TYR A 189 10.29 -7.82 19.51
C TYR A 189 11.58 -8.40 20.08
N GLN A 190 12.76 -7.98 19.57
CA GLN A 190 14.04 -8.48 20.09
C GLN A 190 14.27 -8.07 21.55
N VAL A 191 13.73 -6.94 21.97
CA VAL A 191 13.83 -6.46 23.35
C VAL A 191 12.82 -7.18 24.25
N ALA A 192 11.58 -7.24 23.82
CA ALA A 192 10.47 -7.83 24.57
C ALA A 192 10.71 -9.33 24.85
N PHE A 193 11.05 -10.11 23.83
CA PHE A 193 11.32 -11.55 23.99
C PHE A 193 12.57 -11.91 24.79
N ARG A 194 13.49 -10.96 24.97
CA ARG A 194 14.63 -11.16 25.89
C ARG A 194 14.29 -10.88 27.35
N ARG A 195 13.26 -10.07 27.60
CA ARG A 195 12.89 -9.60 28.93
C ARG A 195 11.72 -10.36 29.54
N LYS A 196 10.81 -10.87 28.71
CA LYS A 196 9.55 -11.45 29.14
C LYS A 196 9.18 -12.68 28.32
N LEU A 197 8.65 -13.69 29.00
CA LEU A 197 8.02 -14.84 28.37
C LEU A 197 6.52 -14.56 28.26
N TYR A 198 5.99 -14.54 27.04
CA TYR A 198 4.59 -14.33 26.79
C TYR A 198 3.85 -15.68 26.82
N LEU A 199 2.75 -15.72 27.52
CA LEU A 199 1.90 -16.92 27.67
C LEU A 199 0.61 -16.82 26.85
N SER A 200 0.22 -15.63 26.41
CA SER A 200 -0.96 -15.38 25.57
C SER A 200 -0.69 -14.34 24.49
N LEU A 201 -1.58 -14.31 23.52
CA LEU A 201 -1.56 -13.33 22.43
C LEU A 201 -1.89 -11.93 22.94
N GLU A 202 -2.86 -11.85 23.86
CA GLU A 202 -3.36 -10.61 24.45
C GLU A 202 -2.27 -9.90 25.26
N GLU A 203 -1.45 -10.66 25.96
CA GLU A 203 -0.32 -10.10 26.71
C GLU A 203 0.73 -9.47 25.79
N LEU A 204 1.06 -10.15 24.69
CA LEU A 204 1.97 -9.62 23.69
C LEU A 204 1.35 -8.41 22.95
N GLN A 205 0.03 -8.44 22.68
CA GLN A 205 -0.69 -7.33 22.04
C GLN A 205 -0.69 -6.08 22.92
N THR A 206 -0.87 -6.24 24.24
CA THR A 206 -0.84 -5.11 25.19
C THR A 206 0.52 -4.39 25.16
N ASP A 207 1.61 -5.16 25.21
CA ASP A 207 2.96 -4.59 25.17
C ASP A 207 3.25 -3.98 23.77
N LEU A 208 2.74 -4.58 22.69
CA LEU A 208 2.82 -4.04 21.33
C LEU A 208 2.07 -2.71 21.21
N ASP A 209 0.89 -2.60 21.78
CA ASP A 209 0.07 -1.38 21.74
C ASP A 209 0.76 -0.24 22.51
N ALA A 210 1.39 -0.53 23.63
CA ALA A 210 2.20 0.45 24.36
C ALA A 210 3.42 0.93 23.53
N TRP A 211 4.09 0.03 22.83
CA TRP A 211 5.18 0.40 21.95
C TRP A 211 4.71 1.18 20.72
N LEU A 212 3.57 0.83 20.13
CA LEU A 212 2.97 1.59 19.01
C LEU A 212 2.56 3.01 19.44
N ALA A 213 2.05 3.17 20.65
CA ALA A 213 1.79 4.49 21.23
C ALA A 213 3.07 5.33 21.32
N TYR A 214 4.16 4.77 21.85
CA TYR A 214 5.47 5.43 21.83
C TYR A 214 5.93 5.75 20.40
N TYR A 215 5.86 4.78 19.47
CA TYR A 215 6.27 4.96 18.08
C TYR A 215 5.54 6.12 17.40
N ASN A 216 4.22 6.23 17.58
CA ASN A 216 3.42 7.24 16.93
C ASN A 216 3.51 8.62 17.58
N ASN A 217 3.65 8.69 18.92
CA ASN A 217 3.54 9.94 19.68
C ASN A 217 4.89 10.55 20.07
N GLU A 218 5.93 9.73 20.25
CA GLU A 218 7.19 10.19 20.85
C GLU A 218 8.39 9.98 19.91
N ARG A 219 8.42 8.88 19.15
CA ARG A 219 9.53 8.56 18.27
C ARG A 219 9.56 9.49 17.05
N THR A 220 10.64 10.24 16.88
CA THR A 220 10.83 11.14 15.75
C THR A 220 11.31 10.41 14.49
N HIS A 221 10.92 10.92 13.32
CA HIS A 221 11.27 10.38 12.02
C HIS A 221 11.94 11.42 11.12
N GLN A 222 13.01 10.99 10.41
CA GLN A 222 13.75 11.84 9.48
C GLN A 222 13.25 11.75 8.03
N GLY A 223 12.13 11.05 7.78
CA GLY A 223 11.56 10.94 6.44
C GLY A 223 11.11 12.29 5.86
N LYS A 224 11.03 12.40 4.54
CA LYS A 224 10.73 13.62 3.77
C LYS A 224 9.57 14.47 4.33
N MET A 225 8.48 13.83 4.77
CA MET A 225 7.30 14.54 5.29
C MET A 225 7.40 14.79 6.80
N CYS A 226 8.09 13.93 7.52
CA CYS A 226 8.19 14.05 8.99
C CYS A 226 9.18 15.15 9.40
N CYS A 227 10.34 15.24 8.77
CA CYS A 227 11.37 16.27 9.05
C CYS A 227 11.67 16.43 10.55
N GLY A 228 11.87 15.31 11.26
CA GLY A 228 12.14 15.31 12.70
C GLY A 228 10.90 15.31 13.62
N ARG A 229 9.69 15.37 13.06
CA ARG A 229 8.43 15.25 13.81
C ARG A 229 8.10 13.77 14.09
N THR A 230 7.20 13.56 15.04
CA THR A 230 6.60 12.24 15.25
C THR A 230 5.57 11.93 14.15
N PRO A 231 5.22 10.65 13.95
CA PRO A 231 4.16 10.28 13.01
C PRO A 231 2.84 11.02 13.25
N LEU A 232 2.38 11.09 14.49
CA LEU A 232 1.12 11.77 14.83
C LEU A 232 1.20 13.28 14.57
N GLN A 233 2.30 13.94 14.93
CA GLN A 233 2.52 15.36 14.63
C GLN A 233 2.50 15.62 13.12
N THR A 234 3.08 14.70 12.33
CA THR A 234 3.10 14.79 10.87
C THR A 234 1.71 14.58 10.27
N LEU A 235 0.92 13.67 10.83
CA LEU A 235 -0.47 13.42 10.42
C LEU A 235 -1.31 14.68 10.67
N ILE A 236 -1.24 15.26 11.86
CA ILE A 236 -1.99 16.47 12.24
C ILE A 236 -1.58 17.65 11.35
N ALA A 237 -0.28 17.87 11.13
CA ALA A 237 0.22 18.92 10.26
C ALA A 237 -0.20 18.75 8.79
N GLY A 238 -0.41 17.51 8.33
CA GLY A 238 -0.88 17.22 6.98
C GLY A 238 -2.39 17.34 6.77
N LYS A 239 -3.18 17.60 7.83
CA LYS A 239 -4.65 17.66 7.75
C LYS A 239 -5.16 18.77 6.83
N GLU A 240 -4.48 19.92 6.79
CA GLU A 240 -4.85 21.02 5.89
C GLU A 240 -4.73 20.58 4.42
N ALA A 241 -3.64 19.91 4.05
CA ALA A 241 -3.46 19.38 2.72
C ALA A 241 -4.51 18.31 2.35
N TRP A 242 -4.97 17.52 3.33
CA TRP A 242 -6.08 16.59 3.15
C TRP A 242 -7.39 17.34 2.89
N ASN A 243 -7.73 18.34 3.68
CA ASN A 243 -8.94 19.14 3.53
C ASN A 243 -8.99 19.82 2.15
N GLU A 244 -7.91 20.49 1.73
CA GLU A 244 -7.86 21.17 0.44
C GLU A 244 -8.10 20.22 -0.74
N LYS A 245 -7.51 19.02 -0.71
CA LYS A 245 -7.61 18.08 -1.83
C LYS A 245 -8.92 17.31 -1.87
N VAL A 246 -9.44 16.90 -0.72
CA VAL A 246 -10.71 16.14 -0.63
C VAL A 246 -11.92 17.06 -0.84
N THR A 247 -11.87 18.31 -0.37
CA THR A 247 -12.94 19.28 -0.62
C THR A 247 -13.05 19.60 -2.11
N ASN A 248 -11.93 19.71 -2.82
CA ASN A 248 -11.93 19.93 -4.27
C ASN A 248 -12.44 18.72 -5.08
N LEU A 249 -12.33 17.50 -4.57
CA LEU A 249 -12.89 16.30 -5.21
C LEU A 249 -14.42 16.20 -5.04
N ASN A 250 -14.98 16.74 -3.97
CA ASN A 250 -16.43 16.74 -3.72
C ASN A 250 -17.16 17.92 -4.39
N LEU A 251 -16.47 18.77 -5.13
CA LEU A 251 -17.03 19.91 -5.87
C LEU A 251 -17.16 19.65 -7.40
N ILE A 252 -16.83 18.43 -7.86
CA ILE A 252 -17.01 17.95 -9.24
C ILE A 252 -18.07 16.87 -9.28
#